data_363c8ac0843b6ce47d749c891ca54edd
#
_entry.id   363c8ac0843b6ce47d749c891ca54edd
#
_cell.length_a   1.000
_cell.length_b   1.000
_cell.length_c   1.000
_cell.angle_alpha   90.00
_cell.angle_beta   90.00
_cell.angle_gamma   90.00
#
_symmetry.space_group_name_H-M   'P 1'
#
loop_
_entity.id
_entity.type
_entity.pdbx_description
1 polymer ?
#
loop_
_entity_poly.entity_id
_entity_poly.type
_entity_poly.pdbx_seq_one_letter_code
_entity_poly.pdbx_strand_id
1 'polypeptide(L)'
;MGQAVESMAWKIKQSGLVNELYSIPGNPGINSLCTHLDIELADIDGLKLAIIQNDINIVLCGPEGPLADGIMDQLQDLVQSHKLILIGPNQQGAQLESSKSFAKEFMSRHQIPTAAYRTFNHQEIEAGCLFMDSMNLPIVLKANGLA
;
A
#
# COMPACT_ATOMS: atom_id res chain seq x y z
N MET A 1 -3.57 -7.98 7.04
CA MET A 1 -2.27 -7.39 6.62
C MET A 1 -1.04 -8.25 6.93
N GLY A 2 -0.96 -9.00 8.01
CA GLY A 2 0.26 -9.72 8.40
C GLY A 2 0.77 -10.81 7.45
N GLN A 3 -0.10 -11.64 6.89
CA GLN A 3 0.30 -12.83 6.14
C GLN A 3 1.03 -12.56 4.82
N ALA A 4 0.62 -11.54 4.06
CA ALA A 4 1.28 -11.21 2.79
C ALA A 4 2.71 -10.71 3.00
N VAL A 5 2.93 -9.83 3.98
CA VAL A 5 4.25 -9.29 4.32
C VAL A 5 5.16 -10.38 4.89
N GLU A 6 4.62 -11.28 5.71
CA GLU A 6 5.34 -12.43 6.25
C GLU A 6 5.81 -13.38 5.12
N SER A 7 4.94 -13.69 4.17
CA SER A 7 5.29 -14.52 3.01
C SER A 7 6.38 -13.89 2.14
N MET A 8 6.34 -12.57 1.95
CA MET A 8 7.41 -11.82 1.27
C MET A 8 8.72 -11.90 2.05
N ALA A 9 8.71 -11.62 3.35
CA ALA A 9 9.90 -11.71 4.20
C ALA A 9 10.51 -13.12 4.18
N TRP A 10 9.68 -14.16 4.30
CA TRP A 10 10.11 -15.55 4.19
C TRP A 10 10.80 -15.85 2.85
N LYS A 11 10.23 -15.34 1.75
CA LYS A 11 10.81 -15.56 0.41
C LYS A 11 12.11 -14.78 0.22
N ILE A 12 12.15 -13.53 0.69
CA ILE A 12 13.34 -12.66 0.61
C ILE A 12 14.50 -13.27 1.41
N LYS A 13 14.23 -13.80 2.62
CA LYS A 13 15.24 -14.43 3.49
C LYS A 13 15.94 -15.61 2.83
N GLN A 14 15.30 -16.28 1.87
CA GLN A 14 15.91 -17.40 1.14
C GLN A 14 16.89 -16.96 0.05
N SER A 15 16.94 -15.66 -0.26
CA SER A 15 17.86 -15.14 -1.27
C SER A 15 19.28 -15.08 -0.73
N GLY A 16 20.22 -15.66 -1.45
CA GLY A 16 21.65 -15.53 -1.14
C GLY A 16 22.23 -14.14 -1.39
N LEU A 17 21.41 -13.19 -1.89
CA LEU A 17 21.80 -11.80 -2.15
C LEU A 17 21.41 -10.86 -0.99
N VAL A 18 20.67 -11.34 0.00
CA VAL A 18 20.24 -10.56 1.17
C VAL A 18 21.11 -10.92 2.36
N ASN A 19 21.90 -9.97 2.84
CA ASN A 19 22.75 -10.15 4.01
C ASN A 19 21.93 -10.01 5.30
N GLU A 20 21.17 -8.92 5.41
CA GLU A 20 20.34 -8.60 6.56
C GLU A 20 18.94 -8.20 6.13
N LEU A 21 17.94 -8.59 6.92
CA LEU A 21 16.53 -8.27 6.69
C LEU A 21 15.94 -7.66 7.95
N TYR A 22 15.33 -6.49 7.79
CA TYR A 22 14.67 -5.74 8.86
C TYR A 22 13.17 -5.67 8.62
N SER A 23 12.39 -5.48 9.67
CA SER A 23 10.93 -5.27 9.56
C SER A 23 10.46 -4.12 10.44
N ILE A 24 9.51 -3.33 9.91
CA ILE A 24 8.81 -2.23 10.58
C ILE A 24 7.36 -2.22 10.08
N PRO A 25 6.35 -2.21 10.94
CA PRO A 25 6.39 -2.81 12.26
C PRO A 25 6.56 -4.32 12.15
N GLY A 26 6.99 -4.95 13.22
CA GLY A 26 7.07 -6.41 13.26
C GLY A 26 5.74 -7.08 13.60
N ASN A 27 5.72 -8.38 13.46
CA ASN A 27 4.74 -9.27 14.06
C ASN A 27 5.45 -10.59 14.46
N PRO A 28 4.84 -11.45 15.29
CA PRO A 28 5.51 -12.66 15.75
C PRO A 28 6.06 -13.57 14.66
N GLY A 29 5.38 -13.67 13.51
CA GLY A 29 5.83 -14.48 12.37
C GLY A 29 7.05 -13.86 11.68
N ILE A 30 7.02 -12.57 11.38
CA ILE A 30 8.11 -11.85 10.74
C ILE A 30 9.34 -11.75 11.66
N ASN A 31 9.16 -11.53 12.97
CA ASN A 31 10.26 -11.35 13.92
C ASN A 31 11.15 -12.58 14.04
N SER A 32 10.67 -13.75 13.65
CA SER A 32 11.47 -14.97 13.55
C SER A 32 12.38 -15.02 12.31
N LEU A 33 12.10 -14.20 11.31
CA LEU A 33 12.78 -14.19 9.99
C LEU A 33 13.77 -13.04 9.84
N CYS A 34 13.55 -11.92 10.54
CA CYS A 34 14.31 -10.69 10.39
C CYS A 34 14.45 -9.92 11.70
N THR A 35 15.34 -8.93 11.72
CA THR A 35 15.50 -8.03 12.85
C THR A 35 14.33 -7.03 12.86
N HIS A 36 13.59 -7.03 13.97
CA HIS A 36 12.53 -6.05 14.18
C HIS A 36 13.12 -4.72 14.66
N LEU A 37 12.69 -3.62 14.04
CA LEU A 37 12.97 -2.26 14.50
C LEU A 37 11.68 -1.68 15.08
N ASP A 38 11.73 -1.29 16.35
CA ASP A 38 10.59 -0.74 17.10
C ASP A 38 10.40 0.74 16.75
N ILE A 39 9.85 1.00 15.57
CA ILE A 39 9.59 2.34 15.03
C ILE A 39 8.15 2.35 14.52
N GLU A 40 7.42 3.40 14.87
CA GLU A 40 6.09 3.63 14.33
C GLU A 40 6.18 4.05 12.85
N LEU A 41 5.29 3.53 12.00
CA LEU A 41 5.28 3.87 10.56
C LEU A 41 5.02 5.35 10.29
N ALA A 42 4.39 6.06 11.21
CA ALA A 42 4.16 7.49 11.13
C ALA A 42 5.39 8.33 11.51
N ASP A 43 6.39 7.73 12.16
CA ASP A 43 7.66 8.39 12.51
C ASP A 43 8.65 8.31 11.34
N ILE A 44 8.45 9.18 10.37
CA ILE A 44 9.27 9.22 9.15
C ILE A 44 10.73 9.57 9.44
N ASP A 45 10.97 10.45 10.41
CA ASP A 45 12.34 10.84 10.78
C ASP A 45 13.06 9.67 11.46
N GLY A 46 12.41 8.96 12.37
CA GLY A 46 12.92 7.74 12.98
C GLY A 46 13.19 6.64 11.93
N LEU A 47 12.29 6.49 10.95
CA LEU A 47 12.47 5.55 9.85
C LEU A 47 13.68 5.89 8.98
N LYS A 48 13.85 7.16 8.60
CA LYS A 48 15.04 7.64 7.85
C LYS A 48 16.33 7.40 8.62
N LEU A 49 16.31 7.71 9.92
CA LEU A 49 17.46 7.49 10.78
C LEU A 49 17.83 6.00 10.85
N ALA A 50 16.86 5.12 11.01
CA ALA A 50 17.08 3.68 11.04
C ALA A 50 17.63 3.14 9.71
N ILE A 51 17.15 3.63 8.57
CA ILE A 51 17.68 3.29 7.24
C ILE A 51 19.16 3.64 7.15
N ILE A 52 19.54 4.83 7.59
CA ILE A 52 20.94 5.31 7.55
C ILE A 52 21.82 4.53 8.52
N GLN A 53 21.38 4.35 9.77
CA GLN A 53 22.18 3.72 10.81
C GLN A 53 22.45 2.23 10.57
N ASN A 54 21.53 1.54 9.89
CA ASN A 54 21.66 0.12 9.58
C ASN A 54 22.10 -0.14 8.13
N ASP A 55 22.53 0.90 7.39
CA ASP A 55 22.98 0.82 5.99
C ASP A 55 21.97 0.06 5.10
N ILE A 56 20.67 0.33 5.32
CA ILE A 56 19.60 -0.31 4.55
C ILE A 56 19.60 0.28 3.14
N ASN A 57 19.76 -0.58 2.15
CA ASN A 57 19.86 -0.16 0.76
C ASN A 57 18.62 -0.47 -0.08
N ILE A 58 17.66 -1.24 0.44
CA ILE A 58 16.38 -1.53 -0.22
C ILE A 58 15.27 -1.41 0.81
N VAL A 59 14.21 -0.65 0.48
CA VAL A 59 12.96 -0.59 1.23
C VAL A 59 11.84 -1.12 0.37
N LEU A 60 11.15 -2.15 0.85
CA LEU A 60 9.94 -2.71 0.26
C LEU A 60 8.75 -2.39 1.15
N CYS A 61 7.78 -1.66 0.63
CA CYS A 61 6.52 -1.41 1.32
C CYS A 61 5.43 -2.34 0.76
N GLY A 62 4.95 -3.27 1.58
CA GLY A 62 3.92 -4.22 1.19
C GLY A 62 2.49 -3.76 1.52
N PRO A 63 2.25 -3.10 2.68
CA PRO A 63 0.91 -2.68 3.06
C PRO A 63 0.42 -1.47 2.27
N GLU A 64 -0.85 -1.49 1.90
CA GLU A 64 -1.50 -0.41 1.12
C GLU A 64 -1.68 0.91 1.91
N GLY A 65 -1.87 0.83 3.23
CA GLY A 65 -2.06 2.01 4.08
C GLY A 65 -0.88 2.98 4.02
N PRO A 66 0.33 2.57 4.42
CA PRO A 66 1.52 3.43 4.34
C PRO A 66 1.82 3.94 2.92
N LEU A 67 1.52 3.18 1.88
CA LEU A 67 1.65 3.63 0.50
C LEU A 67 0.66 4.76 0.17
N ALA A 68 -0.59 4.63 0.62
CA ALA A 68 -1.60 5.67 0.48
C ALA A 68 -1.26 6.94 1.28
N ASP A 69 -0.57 6.79 2.42
CA ASP A 69 -0.06 7.89 3.24
C ASP A 69 1.21 8.53 2.65
N GLY A 70 1.77 7.96 1.58
CA GLY A 70 2.89 8.54 0.83
C GLY A 70 4.27 8.26 1.41
N ILE A 71 4.46 7.15 2.12
CA ILE A 71 5.75 6.77 2.71
C ILE A 71 6.89 6.74 1.67
N MET A 72 6.61 6.30 0.43
CA MET A 72 7.61 6.26 -0.64
C MET A 72 8.06 7.65 -1.08
N ASP A 73 7.13 8.60 -1.13
CA ASP A 73 7.44 10.00 -1.48
C ASP A 73 8.26 10.66 -0.38
N GLN A 74 7.97 10.33 0.89
CA GLN A 74 8.67 10.88 2.06
C GLN A 74 10.09 10.35 2.22
N LEU A 75 10.42 9.20 1.65
CA LEU A 75 11.77 8.61 1.65
C LEU A 75 12.58 8.95 0.38
N GLN A 76 12.01 9.72 -0.55
CA GLN A 76 12.63 9.97 -1.86
C GLN A 76 13.99 10.68 -1.78
N ASP A 77 14.23 11.49 -0.76
CA ASP A 77 15.50 12.17 -0.52
C ASP A 77 16.67 11.20 -0.25
N LEU A 78 16.38 10.01 0.31
CA LEU A 78 17.39 8.98 0.54
C LEU A 78 17.81 8.22 -0.72
N VAL A 79 17.01 8.26 -1.78
CA VAL A 79 17.34 7.58 -3.05
C VAL A 79 18.66 8.11 -3.62
N GLN A 80 18.86 9.42 -3.59
CA GLN A 80 20.08 10.02 -4.12
C GLN A 80 21.20 10.09 -3.06
N SER A 81 20.86 10.48 -1.82
CA SER A 81 21.86 10.71 -0.78
C SER A 81 22.45 9.41 -0.22
N HIS A 82 21.69 8.31 -0.18
CA HIS A 82 22.13 7.01 0.37
C HIS A 82 22.01 5.85 -0.63
N LYS A 83 21.74 6.13 -1.91
CA LYS A 83 21.53 5.11 -2.96
C LYS A 83 20.43 4.09 -2.60
N LEU A 84 19.42 4.54 -1.85
CA LEU A 84 18.31 3.71 -1.43
C LEU A 84 17.46 3.30 -2.63
N ILE A 85 17.08 2.04 -2.71
CA ILE A 85 16.12 1.52 -3.68
C ILE A 85 14.76 1.41 -2.99
N LEU A 86 13.76 2.10 -3.53
CA LEU A 86 12.38 2.03 -3.04
C LEU A 86 11.55 1.11 -3.94
N ILE A 87 10.90 0.12 -3.35
CA ILE A 87 10.01 -0.82 -4.03
C ILE A 87 8.59 -0.63 -3.52
N GLY A 88 7.76 -0.01 -4.32
CA GLY A 88 6.36 0.33 -4.06
C GLY A 88 5.94 1.55 -4.88
N PRO A 89 4.63 1.76 -5.10
CA PRO A 89 4.12 2.93 -5.77
C PRO A 89 4.28 4.19 -4.90
N ASN A 90 4.39 5.34 -5.52
CA ASN A 90 4.22 6.62 -4.84
C ASN A 90 2.74 6.82 -4.41
N GLN A 91 2.46 7.86 -3.64
CA GLN A 91 1.12 8.15 -3.14
C GLN A 91 0.06 8.22 -4.27
N GLN A 92 0.40 8.85 -5.38
CA GLN A 92 -0.49 8.97 -6.52
C GLN A 92 -0.80 7.60 -7.15
N GLY A 93 0.22 6.74 -7.31
CA GLY A 93 0.05 5.38 -7.81
C GLY A 93 -0.75 4.49 -6.86
N ALA A 94 -0.57 4.67 -5.55
CA ALA A 94 -1.30 3.94 -4.52
C ALA A 94 -2.81 4.20 -4.51
N GLN A 95 -3.27 5.32 -5.11
CA GLN A 95 -4.70 5.61 -5.26
C GLN A 95 -5.44 4.57 -6.11
N LEU A 96 -4.76 3.86 -7.00
CA LEU A 96 -5.38 2.78 -7.76
C LEU A 96 -5.91 1.63 -6.89
N GLU A 97 -5.36 1.46 -5.70
CA GLU A 97 -5.81 0.46 -4.73
C GLU A 97 -6.60 1.10 -3.58
N SER A 98 -6.13 2.22 -3.06
CA SER A 98 -6.72 2.87 -1.89
C SER A 98 -8.03 3.61 -2.17
N SER A 99 -8.33 3.98 -3.43
CA SER A 99 -9.57 4.64 -3.82
C SER A 99 -10.27 3.90 -4.96
N LYS A 100 -11.40 3.26 -4.63
CA LYS A 100 -12.19 2.51 -5.62
C LYS A 100 -12.78 3.41 -6.71
N SER A 101 -13.20 4.63 -6.35
CA SER A 101 -13.69 5.61 -7.32
C SER A 101 -12.58 6.05 -8.27
N PHE A 102 -11.41 6.42 -7.74
CA PHE A 102 -10.25 6.79 -8.57
C PHE A 102 -9.85 5.66 -9.53
N ALA A 103 -9.76 4.42 -9.03
CA ALA A 103 -9.44 3.26 -9.86
C ALA A 103 -10.44 3.07 -11.00
N LYS A 104 -11.73 3.22 -10.73
CA LYS A 104 -12.80 3.11 -11.74
C LYS A 104 -12.75 4.22 -12.78
N GLU A 105 -12.52 5.46 -12.35
CA GLU A 105 -12.33 6.60 -13.26
C GLU A 105 -11.07 6.43 -14.13
N PHE A 106 -9.99 5.95 -13.54
CA PHE A 106 -8.76 5.63 -14.28
C PHE A 106 -9.02 4.57 -15.34
N MET A 107 -9.68 3.46 -14.98
CA MET A 107 -10.02 2.39 -15.94
C MET A 107 -10.90 2.92 -17.07
N SER A 108 -11.88 3.78 -16.76
CA SER A 108 -12.75 4.40 -17.77
C SER A 108 -11.97 5.27 -18.74
N ARG A 109 -11.10 6.16 -18.23
CA ARG A 109 -10.26 7.04 -19.07
C ARG A 109 -9.33 6.27 -20.01
N HIS A 110 -8.79 5.17 -19.52
CA HIS A 110 -7.82 4.35 -20.25
C HIS A 110 -8.44 3.16 -20.98
N GLN A 111 -9.80 3.11 -21.05
CA GLN A 111 -10.53 2.04 -21.74
C GLN A 111 -10.18 0.62 -21.24
N ILE A 112 -9.84 0.51 -19.95
CA ILE A 112 -9.58 -0.78 -19.30
C ILE A 112 -10.92 -1.43 -18.98
N PRO A 113 -11.17 -2.68 -19.45
CA PRO A 113 -12.42 -3.37 -19.18
C PRO A 113 -12.69 -3.51 -17.69
N THR A 114 -13.86 -3.08 -17.26
CA THR A 114 -14.31 -3.20 -15.87
C THR A 114 -15.83 -3.27 -15.82
N ALA A 115 -16.39 -3.81 -14.73
CA ALA A 115 -17.81 -3.82 -14.52
C ALA A 115 -18.38 -2.39 -14.46
N ALA A 116 -19.61 -2.22 -14.94
CA ALA A 116 -20.33 -0.96 -14.80
C ALA A 116 -20.37 -0.54 -13.33
N TYR A 117 -20.22 0.75 -13.08
CA TYR A 117 -20.19 1.29 -11.73
C TYR A 117 -20.84 2.68 -11.69
N ARG A 118 -21.23 3.08 -10.51
CA ARG A 118 -21.58 4.47 -10.18
C ARG A 118 -21.18 4.74 -8.72
N THR A 119 -20.67 5.94 -8.49
CA THR A 119 -20.30 6.40 -7.13
C THR A 119 -21.34 7.38 -6.65
N PHE A 120 -21.73 7.24 -5.38
CA PHE A 120 -22.68 8.13 -4.71
C PHE A 120 -22.06 8.54 -3.36
N ASN A 121 -22.27 9.78 -2.98
CA ASN A 121 -21.92 10.27 -1.64
C ASN A 121 -23.12 10.12 -0.69
N HIS A 122 -22.94 10.43 0.59
CA HIS A 122 -23.96 10.28 1.64
C HIS A 122 -25.19 11.19 1.44
N GLN A 123 -25.12 12.22 0.59
CA GLN A 123 -26.24 13.10 0.27
C GLN A 123 -27.06 12.58 -0.92
N GLU A 124 -26.54 11.57 -1.63
CA GLU A 124 -27.13 11.00 -2.84
C GLU A 124 -27.73 9.62 -2.63
N ILE A 125 -28.09 9.26 -1.38
CA ILE A 125 -28.62 7.93 -1.02
C ILE A 125 -29.86 7.56 -1.86
N GLU A 126 -30.78 8.50 -2.02
CA GLU A 126 -32.02 8.29 -2.79
C GLU A 126 -31.72 7.98 -4.28
N ALA A 127 -30.80 8.74 -4.88
CA ALA A 127 -30.32 8.50 -6.24
C ALA A 127 -29.60 7.16 -6.37
N GLY A 128 -28.85 6.76 -5.34
CA GLY A 128 -28.21 5.45 -5.22
C GLY A 128 -29.20 4.30 -5.21
N CYS A 129 -30.26 4.40 -4.40
CA CYS A 129 -31.34 3.40 -4.35
C CYS A 129 -32.05 3.26 -5.71
N LEU A 130 -32.43 4.38 -6.34
CA LEU A 130 -33.05 4.37 -7.67
C LEU A 130 -32.15 3.75 -8.74
N PHE A 131 -30.84 4.00 -8.65
CA PHE A 131 -29.88 3.38 -9.55
C PHE A 131 -29.81 1.87 -9.35
N MET A 132 -29.77 1.39 -8.09
CA MET A 132 -29.77 -0.03 -7.79
C MET A 132 -31.03 -0.74 -8.30
N ASP A 133 -32.20 -0.12 -8.13
CA ASP A 133 -33.49 -0.66 -8.61
C ASP A 133 -33.55 -0.79 -10.14
N SER A 134 -32.73 0.00 -10.86
CA SER A 134 -32.63 -0.06 -12.31
C SER A 134 -31.66 -1.13 -12.84
N MET A 135 -30.90 -1.77 -11.94
CA MET A 135 -29.86 -2.74 -12.33
C MET A 135 -30.36 -4.19 -12.20
N ASN A 136 -29.76 -5.07 -12.99
CA ASN A 136 -29.94 -6.51 -12.83
C ASN A 136 -29.05 -7.07 -11.68
N LEU A 137 -29.61 -7.96 -10.90
CA LEU A 137 -28.86 -8.68 -9.84
C LEU A 137 -27.87 -9.71 -10.47
N PRO A 138 -26.73 -9.98 -9.79
CA PRO A 138 -26.30 -9.46 -8.49
C PRO A 138 -25.61 -8.09 -8.57
N ILE A 139 -25.78 -7.28 -7.50
CA ILE A 139 -25.13 -5.97 -7.34
C ILE A 139 -24.12 -6.05 -6.19
N VAL A 140 -22.99 -5.38 -6.33
CA VAL A 140 -21.96 -5.27 -5.29
C VAL A 140 -21.85 -3.83 -4.80
N LEU A 141 -22.11 -3.62 -3.53
CA LEU A 141 -21.89 -2.35 -2.83
C LEU A 141 -20.51 -2.36 -2.17
N LYS A 142 -19.76 -1.28 -2.32
CA LYS A 142 -18.43 -1.12 -1.71
C LYS A 142 -18.28 0.28 -1.13
N ALA A 143 -17.76 0.37 0.10
CA ALA A 143 -17.26 1.64 0.59
C ALA A 143 -16.04 2.08 -0.24
N ASN A 144 -15.90 3.39 -0.45
CA ASN A 144 -14.68 3.95 -1.03
C ASN A 144 -13.59 3.96 0.05
N GLY A 145 -12.33 3.79 -0.35
CA GLY A 145 -11.18 3.74 0.55
C GLY A 145 -10.81 2.32 1.01
N LEU A 146 -9.81 2.26 1.87
CA LEU A 146 -9.34 1.03 2.53
C LEU A 146 -10.33 0.65 3.64
N ALA A 147 -10.55 -0.65 3.82
CA ALA A 147 -11.47 -1.21 4.79
C ALA A 147 -10.71 -1.91 5.92
#